data_d50070f9d038679b43c64edb6875ad8f
#
_entry.id   d50070f9d038679b43c64edb6875ad8f
#
_cell.length_a   1.000
_cell.length_b   1.000
_cell.length_c   1.000
_cell.angle_alpha   90.00
_cell.angle_beta   90.00
_cell.angle_gamma   90.00
#
_symmetry.space_group_name_H-M   'P 1'
#
loop_
_entity.id
_entity.type
_entity.pdbx_description
1 polymer ?
#
loop_
_entity_poly.entity_id
_entity_poly.type
_entity_poly.pdbx_seq_one_letter_code
_entity_poly.pdbx_strand_id
1 'polypeptide(L)'
;MRKETGGSVRIYNLARGLAKAGNNVEVVLPNYQTNHKNVDGIPVHELHGFMPKALLQAVGNQTKIARPSSFYFFDFLFLIRAIPVLHKADIVQVEQPILALLLTPFIQRLLGKPVALDCHDVFQARRVRQTGPVRRILETFLEKVAYRNADLVITVSEKEKQLLISSGVPENKVIVAPNGVDTASFEKKVDAQTIKKRLGFTDCPMVVFLGNLSYLPNQEALQTISSTIAPRVMAEVPNVKFLAIGKIPPGFSPLPHIQFTGFVEDAAEVLATSDVGIAPLHHGSGTRLKILEYLSCGIPVVSTSVGAEGLHVTDGQSIFIADDPQEFAAQITHLLKDPALSLAAGAAGREVAKSYDWKKIAEKLQADYKNFLLEKA
;
A
#
# COMPACT_ATOMS: atom_id res chain seq x y z
N MET A 1 -7.20 13.72 -4.96
CA MET A 1 -7.02 12.32 -4.49
C MET A 1 -6.29 12.39 -3.16
N ARG A 2 -6.86 11.90 -2.04
CA ARG A 2 -6.15 11.93 -0.75
C ARG A 2 -5.26 10.70 -0.64
N LYS A 3 -3.96 10.88 -0.41
CA LYS A 3 -2.98 9.79 -0.25
C LYS A 3 -3.00 9.17 1.16
N GLU A 4 -4.20 8.85 1.68
CA GLU A 4 -4.35 8.45 3.10
C GLU A 4 -4.28 6.94 3.32
N THR A 5 -4.40 6.14 2.28
CA THR A 5 -4.37 4.66 2.35
C THR A 5 -3.45 4.07 1.30
N GLY A 6 -2.92 2.86 1.53
CA GLY A 6 -2.09 2.16 0.56
C GLY A 6 -2.74 2.02 -0.82
N GLY A 7 -4.03 1.72 -0.87
CA GLY A 7 -4.78 1.64 -2.13
C GLY A 7 -4.84 2.98 -2.87
N SER A 8 -5.12 4.10 -2.18
CA SER A 8 -5.15 5.41 -2.84
C SER A 8 -3.77 5.87 -3.32
N VAL A 9 -2.70 5.49 -2.61
CA VAL A 9 -1.31 5.72 -3.05
C VAL A 9 -1.01 4.93 -4.33
N ARG A 10 -1.42 3.65 -4.38
CA ARG A 10 -1.24 2.80 -5.57
C ARG A 10 -1.95 3.38 -6.80
N ILE A 11 -3.26 3.62 -6.70
CA ILE A 11 -4.07 4.17 -7.80
C ILE A 11 -3.44 5.46 -8.35
N TYR A 12 -3.08 6.38 -7.46
CA TYR A 12 -2.47 7.65 -7.84
C TYR A 12 -1.14 7.44 -8.58
N ASN A 13 -0.24 6.63 -8.03
CA ASN A 13 1.10 6.47 -8.60
C ASN A 13 1.11 5.64 -9.88
N LEU A 14 0.26 4.61 -10.00
CA LEU A 14 0.08 3.87 -11.26
C LEU A 14 -0.48 4.77 -12.35
N ALA A 15 -1.54 5.54 -12.07
CA ALA A 15 -2.11 6.48 -13.02
C ALA A 15 -1.08 7.52 -13.48
N ARG A 16 -0.32 8.10 -12.54
CA ARG A 16 0.75 9.06 -12.82
C ARG A 16 1.89 8.44 -13.63
N GLY A 17 2.28 7.21 -13.28
CA GLY A 17 3.32 6.48 -14.01
C GLY A 17 2.93 6.15 -15.44
N LEU A 18 1.71 5.65 -15.65
CA LEU A 18 1.15 5.38 -16.98
C LEU A 18 1.02 6.65 -17.81
N ALA A 19 0.55 7.76 -17.23
CA ALA A 19 0.47 9.05 -17.91
C ALA A 19 1.86 9.55 -18.34
N LYS A 20 2.86 9.46 -17.45
CA LYS A 20 4.26 9.80 -17.78
C LYS A 20 4.88 8.89 -18.84
N ALA A 21 4.41 7.66 -18.97
CA ALA A 21 4.79 6.73 -20.04
C ALA A 21 4.09 7.00 -21.38
N GLY A 22 3.37 8.13 -21.50
CA GLY A 22 2.76 8.61 -22.74
C GLY A 22 1.34 8.09 -22.99
N ASN A 23 0.66 7.51 -21.99
CA ASN A 23 -0.73 7.10 -22.13
C ASN A 23 -1.69 8.23 -21.76
N ASN A 24 -2.86 8.25 -22.40
CA ASN A 24 -3.97 9.10 -21.96
C ASN A 24 -4.70 8.38 -20.82
N VAL A 25 -4.52 8.85 -19.58
CA VAL A 25 -5.08 8.24 -18.38
C VAL A 25 -6.15 9.15 -17.80
N GLU A 26 -7.34 8.61 -17.58
CA GLU A 26 -8.43 9.30 -16.91
C GLU A 26 -8.88 8.47 -15.70
N VAL A 27 -9.18 9.13 -14.59
CA VAL A 27 -9.63 8.47 -13.35
C VAL A 27 -11.09 8.83 -13.08
N VAL A 28 -11.92 7.79 -12.86
CA VAL A 28 -13.33 7.96 -12.54
C VAL A 28 -13.57 7.51 -11.09
N LEU A 29 -14.12 8.39 -10.28
CA LEU A 29 -14.41 8.14 -8.86
C LEU A 29 -15.87 8.45 -8.53
N PRO A 30 -16.54 7.62 -7.72
CA PRO A 30 -17.86 7.97 -7.19
C PRO A 30 -17.73 9.10 -6.15
N ASN A 31 -18.60 10.11 -6.22
CA ASN A 31 -18.66 11.21 -5.26
C ASN A 31 -20.11 11.65 -5.03
N TYR A 32 -20.34 12.49 -4.01
CA TYR A 32 -21.65 13.11 -3.70
C TYR A 32 -22.04 14.24 -4.65
N GLN A 33 -21.08 14.80 -5.36
CA GLN A 33 -21.27 15.85 -6.35
C GLN A 33 -20.40 15.56 -7.57
N THR A 34 -20.92 15.85 -8.74
CA THR A 34 -20.14 15.78 -9.96
C THR A 34 -19.10 16.89 -9.96
N ASN A 35 -17.85 16.56 -10.11
CA ASN A 35 -16.74 17.47 -10.18
C ASN A 35 -15.67 16.92 -11.13
N HIS A 36 -15.01 17.81 -11.87
CA HIS A 36 -13.93 17.47 -12.77
C HIS A 36 -12.68 18.23 -12.31
N LYS A 37 -11.63 17.50 -12.04
CA LYS A 37 -10.35 18.02 -11.53
C LYS A 37 -9.23 17.58 -12.44
N ASN A 38 -8.14 18.31 -12.40
CA ASN A 38 -6.86 17.86 -12.92
C ASN A 38 -5.91 17.66 -11.72
N VAL A 39 -5.34 16.47 -11.60
CA VAL A 39 -4.37 16.13 -10.55
C VAL A 39 -3.08 15.70 -11.23
N ASP A 40 -2.07 16.53 -11.18
CA ASP A 40 -0.76 16.29 -11.82
C ASP A 40 -0.85 15.93 -13.31
N GLY A 41 -1.73 16.60 -14.04
CA GLY A 41 -1.96 16.36 -15.48
C GLY A 41 -2.98 15.27 -15.79
N ILE A 42 -3.51 14.55 -14.79
CA ILE A 42 -4.48 13.48 -14.97
C ILE A 42 -5.90 14.01 -14.74
N PRO A 43 -6.82 13.90 -15.73
CA PRO A 43 -8.23 14.19 -15.53
C PRO A 43 -8.85 13.24 -14.51
N VAL A 44 -9.48 13.79 -13.47
CA VAL A 44 -10.20 13.03 -12.43
C VAL A 44 -11.66 13.44 -12.46
N HIS A 45 -12.53 12.49 -12.82
CA HIS A 45 -13.97 12.65 -12.90
C HIS A 45 -14.62 12.10 -11.64
N GLU A 46 -14.97 12.99 -10.72
CA GLU A 46 -15.78 12.66 -9.54
C GLU A 46 -17.26 12.73 -9.96
N LEU A 47 -17.93 11.57 -10.09
CA LEU A 47 -19.28 11.50 -10.61
C LEU A 47 -20.30 11.22 -9.50
N HIS A 48 -21.38 12.02 -9.48
CA HIS A 48 -22.46 11.86 -8.54
C HIS A 48 -23.36 10.68 -8.93
N GLY A 49 -23.72 9.88 -7.94
CA GLY A 49 -24.73 8.85 -8.06
C GLY A 49 -26.11 9.27 -7.58
N PHE A 50 -27.05 8.33 -7.54
CA PHE A 50 -28.44 8.58 -7.18
C PHE A 50 -28.68 8.60 -5.65
N MET A 51 -27.75 8.05 -4.85
CA MET A 51 -27.96 7.93 -3.40
C MET A 51 -27.88 9.27 -2.69
N PRO A 52 -28.95 9.72 -1.97
CA PRO A 52 -28.93 10.95 -1.21
C PRO A 52 -27.84 10.94 -0.12
N LYS A 53 -27.16 12.06 0.05
CA LYS A 53 -26.12 12.24 1.08
C LYS A 53 -26.62 11.87 2.49
N ALA A 54 -27.88 12.17 2.79
CA ALA A 54 -28.52 11.86 4.07
C ALA A 54 -28.63 10.35 4.33
N LEU A 55 -28.98 9.54 3.32
CA LEU A 55 -29.10 8.10 3.47
C LEU A 55 -27.73 7.44 3.69
N LEU A 56 -26.72 7.90 2.97
CA LEU A 56 -25.34 7.45 3.14
C LEU A 56 -24.75 7.84 4.50
N GLN A 57 -25.10 9.00 5.02
CA GLN A 57 -24.74 9.42 6.37
C GLN A 57 -25.47 8.61 7.45
N ALA A 58 -26.75 8.33 7.27
CA ALA A 58 -27.54 7.52 8.19
C ALA A 58 -27.00 6.10 8.30
N VAL A 59 -26.68 5.47 7.17
CA VAL A 59 -26.07 4.13 7.15
C VAL A 59 -24.64 4.12 7.74
N GLY A 60 -23.86 5.18 7.51
CA GLY A 60 -22.51 5.32 8.06
C GLY A 60 -22.47 5.59 9.57
N ASN A 61 -23.53 6.20 10.14
CA ASN A 61 -23.61 6.49 11.57
C ASN A 61 -24.17 5.30 12.39
N GLN A 62 -24.96 4.42 11.79
CA GLN A 62 -25.52 3.25 12.48
C GLN A 62 -24.58 2.03 12.50
N THR A 63 -23.66 1.96 11.56
CA THR A 63 -22.65 0.92 11.53
C THR A 63 -21.29 1.55 11.80
N LYS A 64 -20.58 1.12 12.85
CA LYS A 64 -19.14 1.42 13.08
C LYS A 64 -18.26 0.87 11.94
N ILE A 65 -18.85 0.52 10.83
CA ILE A 65 -18.21 0.02 9.62
C ILE A 65 -17.77 1.26 8.84
N ALA A 66 -16.46 1.40 8.67
CA ALA A 66 -15.88 2.34 7.71
C ALA A 66 -16.68 2.21 6.40
N ARG A 67 -17.22 3.33 5.90
CA ARG A 67 -18.10 3.40 4.72
C ARG A 67 -17.61 2.44 3.66
N PRO A 68 -18.32 1.35 3.35
CA PRO A 68 -17.89 0.49 2.27
C PRO A 68 -18.02 1.32 0.99
N SER A 69 -16.93 1.53 0.29
CA SER A 69 -16.93 2.06 -1.07
C SER A 69 -17.92 1.31 -1.97
N SER A 70 -18.25 0.07 -1.61
CA SER A 70 -19.25 -0.78 -2.27
C SER A 70 -20.69 -0.23 -2.31
N PHE A 71 -21.11 0.67 -1.44
CA PHE A 71 -22.46 1.25 -1.53
C PHE A 71 -22.68 2.17 -2.73
N TYR A 72 -21.60 2.76 -3.27
CA TYR A 72 -21.68 3.60 -4.46
C TYR A 72 -21.92 2.80 -5.76
N PHE A 73 -21.78 1.48 -5.74
CA PHE A 73 -21.79 0.63 -6.93
C PHE A 73 -23.17 0.13 -7.34
N PHE A 74 -24.17 0.22 -6.47
CA PHE A 74 -25.56 -0.01 -6.84
C PHE A 74 -26.19 1.20 -7.53
N ASP A 75 -25.39 2.20 -7.88
CA ASP A 75 -25.85 3.44 -8.44
C ASP A 75 -25.76 3.43 -9.96
N PHE A 76 -26.86 3.00 -10.59
CA PHE A 76 -26.99 2.97 -12.05
C PHE A 76 -26.69 4.33 -12.72
N LEU A 77 -26.98 5.45 -12.04
CA LEU A 77 -26.74 6.78 -12.56
C LEU A 77 -25.24 7.10 -12.64
N PHE A 78 -24.43 6.61 -11.70
CA PHE A 78 -22.96 6.71 -11.77
C PHE A 78 -22.45 6.03 -13.05
N LEU A 79 -22.96 4.82 -13.35
CA LEU A 79 -22.54 4.08 -14.56
C LEU A 79 -22.89 4.82 -15.82
N ILE A 80 -24.12 5.34 -15.95
CA ILE A 80 -24.54 6.13 -17.11
C ILE A 80 -23.63 7.34 -17.31
N ARG A 81 -23.31 8.04 -16.24
CA ARG A 81 -22.41 9.22 -16.31
C ARG A 81 -20.96 8.87 -16.63
N ALA A 82 -20.52 7.66 -16.30
CA ALA A 82 -19.19 7.19 -16.63
C ALA A 82 -19.02 6.77 -18.11
N ILE A 83 -20.11 6.42 -18.82
CA ILE A 83 -20.09 5.95 -20.21
C ILE A 83 -19.21 6.83 -21.13
N PRO A 84 -19.35 8.17 -21.16
CA PRO A 84 -18.58 9.01 -22.08
C PRO A 84 -17.07 8.92 -21.88
N VAL A 85 -16.62 8.65 -20.64
CA VAL A 85 -15.21 8.45 -20.32
C VAL A 85 -14.79 7.04 -20.65
N LEU A 86 -15.54 6.03 -20.21
CA LEU A 86 -15.21 4.62 -20.41
C LEU A 86 -15.22 4.22 -21.90
N HIS A 87 -16.10 4.81 -22.71
CA HIS A 87 -16.18 4.49 -24.14
C HIS A 87 -14.91 4.87 -24.91
N LYS A 88 -14.17 5.90 -24.47
CA LYS A 88 -12.92 6.35 -25.09
C LYS A 88 -11.71 5.50 -24.71
N ALA A 89 -11.81 4.70 -23.65
CA ALA A 89 -10.70 3.91 -23.17
C ALA A 89 -10.41 2.71 -24.07
N ASP A 90 -9.13 2.33 -24.20
CA ASP A 90 -8.72 1.08 -24.84
C ASP A 90 -8.85 -0.09 -23.84
N ILE A 91 -8.61 0.16 -22.55
CA ILE A 91 -8.75 -0.77 -21.45
C ILE A 91 -9.29 -0.03 -20.22
N VAL A 92 -10.15 -0.68 -19.44
CA VAL A 92 -10.71 -0.13 -18.21
C VAL A 92 -10.14 -0.88 -17.02
N GLN A 93 -9.34 -0.20 -16.19
CA GLN A 93 -8.87 -0.77 -14.92
C GLN A 93 -9.91 -0.52 -13.83
N VAL A 94 -10.31 -1.59 -13.14
CA VAL A 94 -11.26 -1.56 -12.04
C VAL A 94 -10.56 -1.96 -10.75
N GLU A 95 -10.70 -1.11 -9.77
CA GLU A 95 -10.14 -1.36 -8.43
C GLU A 95 -11.15 -2.12 -7.58
N GLN A 96 -10.77 -3.22 -7.01
CA GLN A 96 -11.57 -4.09 -6.14
C GLN A 96 -12.51 -5.10 -6.85
N PRO A 97 -12.51 -6.39 -6.38
CA PRO A 97 -13.25 -7.49 -7.00
C PRO A 97 -14.78 -7.30 -7.03
N ILE A 98 -15.37 -6.77 -5.95
CA ILE A 98 -16.84 -6.60 -5.88
C ILE A 98 -17.31 -5.56 -6.91
N LEU A 99 -16.54 -4.51 -7.11
CA LEU A 99 -16.81 -3.51 -8.14
C LEU A 99 -16.67 -4.13 -9.54
N ALA A 100 -15.60 -4.88 -9.76
CA ALA A 100 -15.39 -5.55 -11.03
C ALA A 100 -16.53 -6.55 -11.34
N LEU A 101 -17.03 -7.28 -10.36
CA LEU A 101 -18.16 -8.19 -10.54
C LEU A 101 -19.39 -7.50 -11.16
N LEU A 102 -19.65 -6.27 -10.75
CA LEU A 102 -20.81 -5.50 -11.24
C LEU A 102 -20.50 -4.78 -12.57
N LEU A 103 -19.31 -4.18 -12.69
CA LEU A 103 -18.96 -3.35 -13.85
C LEU A 103 -18.50 -4.15 -15.06
N THR A 104 -17.81 -5.27 -14.86
CA THR A 104 -17.21 -6.03 -15.96
C THR A 104 -18.24 -6.46 -17.03
N PRO A 105 -19.41 -7.08 -16.68
CA PRO A 105 -20.40 -7.46 -17.69
C PRO A 105 -20.94 -6.26 -18.46
N PHE A 106 -21.12 -5.12 -17.80
CA PHE A 106 -21.56 -3.88 -18.41
C PHE A 106 -20.52 -3.32 -19.38
N ILE A 107 -19.27 -3.19 -18.94
CA ILE A 107 -18.20 -2.62 -19.75
C ILE A 107 -17.89 -3.50 -20.95
N GLN A 108 -17.78 -4.83 -20.76
CA GLN A 108 -17.48 -5.76 -21.86
C GLN A 108 -18.60 -5.87 -22.86
N ARG A 109 -19.87 -6.05 -22.43
CA ARG A 109 -21.00 -6.34 -23.34
C ARG A 109 -21.58 -5.07 -23.97
N LEU A 110 -21.67 -3.97 -23.22
CA LEU A 110 -22.29 -2.74 -23.71
C LEU A 110 -21.27 -1.81 -24.40
N LEU A 111 -20.06 -1.71 -23.88
CA LEU A 111 -19.06 -0.81 -24.42
C LEU A 111 -18.00 -1.52 -25.28
N GLY A 112 -17.96 -2.85 -25.27
CA GLY A 112 -16.98 -3.64 -26.01
C GLY A 112 -15.54 -3.44 -25.51
N LYS A 113 -15.34 -3.00 -24.26
CA LYS A 113 -14.02 -2.66 -23.73
C LYS A 113 -13.50 -3.76 -22.79
N PRO A 114 -12.20 -4.13 -22.88
CA PRO A 114 -11.59 -5.05 -21.95
C PRO A 114 -11.46 -4.46 -20.55
N VAL A 115 -11.55 -5.33 -19.54
CA VAL A 115 -11.47 -4.96 -18.14
C VAL A 115 -10.27 -5.61 -17.49
N ALA A 116 -9.39 -4.80 -16.90
CA ALA A 116 -8.32 -5.22 -16.00
C ALA A 116 -8.77 -5.00 -14.55
N LEU A 117 -8.76 -6.05 -13.75
CA LEU A 117 -9.08 -5.98 -12.32
C LEU A 117 -7.80 -5.84 -11.51
N ASP A 118 -7.58 -4.69 -10.86
CA ASP A 118 -6.47 -4.50 -9.93
C ASP A 118 -6.85 -4.98 -8.53
N CYS A 119 -6.14 -5.98 -8.05
CA CYS A 119 -6.37 -6.66 -6.79
C CYS A 119 -5.27 -6.33 -5.80
N HIS A 120 -5.53 -5.39 -4.88
CA HIS A 120 -4.54 -4.95 -3.88
C HIS A 120 -4.27 -5.99 -2.80
N ASP A 121 -5.26 -6.83 -2.51
CA ASP A 121 -5.24 -7.87 -1.50
C ASP A 121 -6.15 -9.02 -1.96
N VAL A 122 -5.60 -10.17 -2.24
CA VAL A 122 -6.41 -11.37 -2.49
C VAL A 122 -7.11 -11.79 -1.20
N PHE A 123 -8.42 -12.04 -1.24
CA PHE A 123 -9.23 -12.33 -0.05
C PHE A 123 -8.67 -13.49 0.78
N GLN A 124 -8.12 -14.51 0.14
CA GLN A 124 -7.49 -15.65 0.82
C GLN A 124 -6.26 -15.26 1.65
N ALA A 125 -5.59 -14.15 1.31
CA ALA A 125 -4.47 -13.61 2.08
C ALA A 125 -4.93 -12.74 3.27
N ARG A 126 -6.20 -12.29 3.27
CA ARG A 126 -6.78 -11.44 4.34
C ARG A 126 -7.25 -12.25 5.54
N ARG A 127 -6.38 -13.02 6.18
CA ARG A 127 -6.74 -13.86 7.35
C ARG A 127 -7.27 -13.10 8.58
N VAL A 128 -7.22 -11.77 8.58
CA VAL A 128 -7.44 -10.93 9.78
C VAL A 128 -8.86 -10.34 9.89
N ARG A 129 -9.75 -10.51 8.90
CA ARG A 129 -11.12 -9.99 9.05
C ARG A 129 -11.95 -10.91 9.94
N GLN A 130 -12.41 -10.37 11.07
CA GLN A 130 -13.43 -10.97 11.96
C GLN A 130 -14.81 -11.00 11.30
N THR A 131 -14.94 -11.69 10.15
CA THR A 131 -16.21 -11.90 9.48
C THR A 131 -16.65 -13.35 9.74
N GLY A 132 -17.95 -13.55 10.01
CA GLY A 132 -18.49 -14.89 10.22
C GLY A 132 -18.24 -15.83 9.02
N PRO A 133 -18.19 -17.17 9.24
CA PRO A 133 -17.77 -18.14 8.23
C PRO A 133 -18.61 -18.09 6.95
N VAL A 134 -19.91 -17.89 7.06
CA VAL A 134 -20.84 -17.81 5.90
C VAL A 134 -20.51 -16.61 5.02
N ARG A 135 -20.30 -15.44 5.62
CA ARG A 135 -19.94 -14.22 4.90
C ARG A 135 -18.59 -14.39 4.18
N ARG A 136 -17.63 -15.04 4.83
CA ARG A 136 -16.30 -15.31 4.23
C ARG A 136 -16.41 -16.22 3.00
N ILE A 137 -17.23 -17.27 3.06
CA ILE A 137 -17.46 -18.17 1.93
C ILE A 137 -18.08 -17.39 0.76
N LEU A 138 -19.11 -16.58 1.03
CA LEU A 138 -19.78 -15.78 0.00
C LEU A 138 -18.84 -14.76 -0.63
N GLU A 139 -18.09 -13.99 0.17
CA GLU A 139 -17.12 -13.02 -0.32
C GLU A 139 -16.05 -13.69 -1.20
N THR A 140 -15.51 -14.84 -0.76
CA THR A 140 -14.54 -15.62 -1.54
C THR A 140 -15.11 -16.11 -2.87
N PHE A 141 -16.36 -16.56 -2.87
CA PHE A 141 -17.04 -16.99 -4.09
C PHE A 141 -17.23 -15.83 -5.07
N LEU A 142 -17.71 -14.69 -4.58
CA LEU A 142 -17.94 -13.48 -5.40
C LEU A 142 -16.61 -12.94 -5.98
N GLU A 143 -15.55 -12.94 -5.20
CA GLU A 143 -14.22 -12.56 -5.70
C GLU A 143 -13.73 -13.51 -6.79
N LYS A 144 -13.87 -14.84 -6.62
CA LYS A 144 -13.51 -15.81 -7.67
C LYS A 144 -14.26 -15.57 -8.98
N VAL A 145 -15.54 -15.25 -8.89
CA VAL A 145 -16.35 -14.91 -10.08
C VAL A 145 -15.82 -13.65 -10.75
N ALA A 146 -15.48 -12.62 -9.96
CA ALA A 146 -14.91 -11.38 -10.47
C ALA A 146 -13.57 -11.61 -11.20
N TYR A 147 -12.67 -12.39 -10.61
CA TYR A 147 -11.37 -12.74 -11.22
C TYR A 147 -11.51 -13.50 -12.54
N ARG A 148 -12.45 -14.43 -12.61
CA ARG A 148 -12.69 -15.20 -13.85
C ARG A 148 -13.32 -14.38 -14.96
N ASN A 149 -14.18 -13.43 -14.61
CA ASN A 149 -14.88 -12.58 -15.58
C ASN A 149 -14.00 -11.44 -16.13
N ALA A 150 -13.03 -10.96 -15.38
CA ALA A 150 -12.09 -9.98 -15.86
C ALA A 150 -11.24 -10.52 -17.02
N ASP A 151 -10.85 -9.66 -17.94
CA ASP A 151 -9.95 -10.01 -19.05
C ASP A 151 -8.52 -10.17 -18.55
N LEU A 152 -8.07 -9.27 -17.64
CA LEU A 152 -6.81 -9.34 -16.91
C LEU A 152 -7.05 -9.20 -15.41
N VAL A 153 -6.20 -9.80 -14.61
CA VAL A 153 -6.15 -9.62 -13.15
C VAL A 153 -4.75 -9.21 -12.75
N ILE A 154 -4.64 -8.07 -12.07
CA ILE A 154 -3.37 -7.52 -11.60
C ILE A 154 -3.23 -7.85 -10.11
N THR A 155 -2.12 -8.47 -9.73
CA THR A 155 -1.78 -8.76 -8.33
C THR A 155 -0.55 -7.98 -7.90
N VAL A 156 -0.32 -7.89 -6.59
CA VAL A 156 0.82 -7.14 -6.03
C VAL A 156 2.06 -8.02 -5.76
N SER A 157 1.94 -9.35 -5.92
CA SER A 157 3.07 -10.28 -5.70
C SER A 157 2.91 -11.59 -6.45
N GLU A 158 4.02 -12.27 -6.71
CA GLU A 158 4.01 -13.62 -7.29
C GLU A 158 3.26 -14.62 -6.39
N LYS A 159 3.35 -14.48 -5.07
CA LYS A 159 2.59 -15.31 -4.12
C LYS A 159 1.09 -15.18 -4.34
N GLU A 160 0.58 -13.96 -4.50
CA GLU A 160 -0.84 -13.74 -4.79
C GLU A 160 -1.23 -14.24 -6.18
N LYS A 161 -0.36 -14.09 -7.19
CA LYS A 161 -0.55 -14.71 -8.51
C LYS A 161 -0.74 -16.20 -8.39
N GLN A 162 0.12 -16.91 -7.67
CA GLN A 162 0.00 -18.36 -7.47
C GLN A 162 -1.28 -18.75 -6.70
N LEU A 163 -1.71 -17.93 -5.74
CA LEU A 163 -2.99 -18.13 -5.05
C LEU A 163 -4.19 -18.00 -6.00
N LEU A 164 -4.17 -17.06 -6.93
CA LEU A 164 -5.23 -16.91 -7.93
C LEU A 164 -5.24 -18.09 -8.92
N ILE A 165 -4.07 -18.49 -9.43
CA ILE A 165 -3.95 -19.64 -10.34
C ILE A 165 -4.46 -20.91 -9.65
N SER A 166 -4.04 -21.19 -8.41
CA SER A 166 -4.51 -22.34 -7.64
C SER A 166 -6.01 -22.30 -7.33
N SER A 167 -6.63 -21.11 -7.36
CA SER A 167 -8.08 -20.94 -7.22
C SER A 167 -8.86 -21.10 -8.53
N GLY A 168 -8.15 -21.38 -9.64
CA GLY A 168 -8.72 -21.65 -10.96
C GLY A 168 -8.88 -20.41 -11.86
N VAL A 169 -8.09 -19.35 -11.61
CA VAL A 169 -7.94 -18.24 -12.56
C VAL A 169 -6.87 -18.65 -13.59
N PRO A 170 -7.10 -18.51 -14.90
CA PRO A 170 -6.11 -18.86 -15.92
C PRO A 170 -4.83 -18.03 -15.76
N GLU A 171 -3.67 -18.67 -15.85
CA GLU A 171 -2.37 -18.02 -15.64
C GLU A 171 -2.12 -16.87 -16.61
N ASN A 172 -2.49 -17.02 -17.86
CA ASN A 172 -2.35 -16.01 -18.91
C ASN A 172 -3.18 -14.74 -18.67
N LYS A 173 -4.13 -14.77 -17.73
CA LYS A 173 -4.89 -13.59 -17.30
C LYS A 173 -4.28 -12.87 -16.10
N VAL A 174 -3.28 -13.45 -15.42
CA VAL A 174 -2.76 -12.89 -14.16
C VAL A 174 -1.38 -12.29 -14.38
N ILE A 175 -1.29 -10.98 -14.18
CA ILE A 175 -0.05 -10.21 -14.25
C ILE A 175 0.32 -9.69 -12.86
N VAL A 176 1.61 -9.43 -12.64
CA VAL A 176 2.11 -8.91 -11.36
C VAL A 176 2.61 -7.48 -11.56
N ALA A 177 1.94 -6.55 -10.87
CA ALA A 177 2.38 -5.17 -10.70
C ALA A 177 2.47 -4.86 -9.20
N PRO A 178 3.64 -4.95 -8.56
CA PRO A 178 3.78 -4.77 -7.12
C PRO A 178 3.43 -3.35 -6.69
N ASN A 179 3.26 -3.13 -5.39
CA ASN A 179 3.28 -1.79 -4.85
C ASN A 179 4.69 -1.22 -4.95
N GLY A 180 4.78 0.06 -5.18
CA GLY A 180 6.04 0.73 -5.43
C GLY A 180 6.32 1.88 -4.47
N VAL A 181 7.41 2.58 -4.73
CA VAL A 181 7.85 3.78 -4.04
C VAL A 181 8.29 4.82 -5.08
N ASP A 182 8.10 6.09 -4.79
CA ASP A 182 8.67 7.19 -5.60
C ASP A 182 10.10 7.44 -5.11
N THR A 183 11.07 6.69 -5.66
CA THR A 183 12.47 6.72 -5.19
C THR A 183 13.06 8.12 -5.24
N ALA A 184 12.70 8.93 -6.23
CA ALA A 184 13.18 10.30 -6.37
C ALA A 184 12.75 11.21 -5.20
N SER A 185 11.60 10.93 -4.58
CA SER A 185 11.14 11.71 -3.42
C SER A 185 11.97 11.47 -2.16
N PHE A 186 12.72 10.35 -2.10
CA PHE A 186 13.57 9.96 -0.98
C PHE A 186 15.07 10.24 -1.21
N GLU A 187 15.46 10.73 -2.40
CA GLU A 187 16.86 11.13 -2.70
C GLU A 187 17.21 12.55 -2.26
N LYS A 188 16.29 13.24 -1.62
CA LYS A 188 16.50 14.62 -1.16
C LYS A 188 17.64 14.70 -0.12
N LYS A 189 18.54 15.66 -0.31
CA LYS A 189 19.50 16.02 0.75
C LYS A 189 18.75 16.70 1.88
N VAL A 190 18.87 16.15 3.06
CA VAL A 190 18.16 16.61 4.25
C VAL A 190 19.20 17.07 5.28
N ASP A 191 18.94 18.19 5.93
CA ASP A 191 19.71 18.60 7.10
C ASP A 191 19.28 17.77 8.32
N ALA A 192 19.96 16.64 8.50
CA ALA A 192 19.66 15.68 9.55
C ALA A 192 19.73 16.30 10.95
N GLN A 193 20.67 17.23 11.20
CA GLN A 193 20.83 17.87 12.52
C GLN A 193 19.64 18.76 12.85
N THR A 194 19.18 19.57 11.90
CA THR A 194 17.99 20.43 12.11
C THR A 194 16.76 19.60 12.37
N ILE A 195 16.57 18.49 11.65
CA ILE A 195 15.39 17.62 11.84
C ILE A 195 15.47 16.88 13.17
N LYS A 196 16.60 16.25 13.49
CA LYS A 196 16.80 15.58 14.78
C LYS A 196 16.57 16.55 15.95
N LYS A 197 17.09 17.79 15.86
CA LYS A 197 16.85 18.84 16.86
C LYS A 197 15.37 19.20 17.00
N ARG A 198 14.66 19.37 15.88
CA ARG A 198 13.19 19.63 15.90
C ARG A 198 12.39 18.52 16.56
N LEU A 199 12.82 17.28 16.40
CA LEU A 199 12.21 16.10 17.00
C LEU A 199 12.64 15.83 18.44
N GLY A 200 13.62 16.56 18.98
CA GLY A 200 14.20 16.32 20.30
C GLY A 200 15.15 15.12 20.36
N PHE A 201 15.76 14.72 19.24
CA PHE A 201 16.65 13.57 19.09
C PHE A 201 18.08 13.96 18.76
N THR A 202 18.58 15.05 19.35
CA THR A 202 19.96 15.50 19.16
C THR A 202 20.92 14.45 19.72
N ASP A 203 21.91 14.07 18.92
CA ASP A 203 23.02 13.18 19.30
C ASP A 203 22.61 11.80 19.85
N CYS A 204 21.50 11.25 19.35
CA CYS A 204 21.04 9.90 19.72
C CYS A 204 20.67 9.07 18.47
N PRO A 205 20.91 7.76 18.51
CA PRO A 205 20.39 6.85 17.49
C PRO A 205 18.87 6.85 17.47
N MET A 206 18.28 6.82 16.26
CA MET A 206 16.84 6.87 16.05
C MET A 206 16.35 5.65 15.30
N VAL A 207 15.47 4.86 15.93
CA VAL A 207 14.78 3.72 15.36
C VAL A 207 13.36 4.15 15.00
N VAL A 208 12.95 3.97 13.74
CA VAL A 208 11.68 4.51 13.23
C VAL A 208 10.70 3.43 12.82
N PHE A 209 9.44 3.61 13.23
CA PHE A 209 8.29 2.86 12.75
C PHE A 209 7.32 3.79 12.02
N LEU A 210 7.00 3.48 10.75
CA LEU A 210 6.06 4.24 9.94
C LEU A 210 4.76 3.47 9.73
N GLY A 211 3.61 4.12 9.92
CA GLY A 211 2.34 3.50 9.58
C GLY A 211 1.10 4.20 10.10
N ASN A 212 -0.05 3.92 9.50
CA ASN A 212 -1.33 4.37 10.02
C ASN A 212 -1.67 3.62 11.31
N LEU A 213 -1.71 4.34 12.44
CA LEU A 213 -1.94 3.77 13.77
C LEU A 213 -3.41 3.39 14.02
N SER A 214 -4.32 3.66 13.08
CA SER A 214 -5.68 3.12 13.12
C SER A 214 -5.76 1.67 12.58
N TYR A 215 -4.69 1.15 11.99
CA TYR A 215 -4.62 -0.21 11.44
C TYR A 215 -4.11 -1.18 12.48
N LEU A 216 -4.93 -2.20 12.80
CA LEU A 216 -4.67 -3.15 13.88
C LEU A 216 -3.27 -3.78 13.86
N PRO A 217 -2.76 -4.31 12.73
CA PRO A 217 -1.40 -4.85 12.69
C PRO A 217 -0.30 -3.85 13.08
N ASN A 218 -0.49 -2.54 12.80
CA ASN A 218 0.44 -1.52 13.26
C ASN A 218 0.34 -1.27 14.76
N GLN A 219 -0.86 -1.37 15.34
CA GLN A 219 -1.04 -1.26 16.80
C GLN A 219 -0.38 -2.42 17.53
N GLU A 220 -0.56 -3.65 17.04
CA GLU A 220 0.09 -4.84 17.58
C GLU A 220 1.62 -4.74 17.50
N ALA A 221 2.14 -4.28 16.36
CA ALA A 221 3.57 -4.02 16.19
C ALA A 221 4.11 -3.01 17.20
N LEU A 222 3.38 -1.90 17.44
CA LEU A 222 3.76 -0.90 18.43
C LEU A 222 3.72 -1.44 19.86
N GLN A 223 2.78 -2.32 20.19
CA GLN A 223 2.77 -3.01 21.48
C GLN A 223 4.02 -3.87 21.67
N THR A 224 4.40 -4.65 20.64
CA THR A 224 5.61 -5.48 20.66
C THR A 224 6.88 -4.61 20.78
N ILE A 225 6.93 -3.47 20.04
CA ILE A 225 8.04 -2.51 20.16
C ILE A 225 8.15 -2.01 21.60
N SER A 226 7.04 -1.51 22.16
CA SER A 226 7.03 -0.91 23.50
C SER A 226 7.33 -1.89 24.63
N SER A 227 6.73 -3.09 24.57
CA SER A 227 6.81 -4.06 25.67
C SER A 227 8.07 -4.92 25.65
N THR A 228 8.66 -5.15 24.48
CA THR A 228 9.72 -6.14 24.32
C THR A 228 10.96 -5.62 23.61
N ILE A 229 10.79 -5.02 22.42
CA ILE A 229 11.91 -4.63 21.58
C ILE A 229 12.65 -3.42 22.16
N ALA A 230 11.95 -2.33 22.41
CA ALA A 230 12.57 -1.09 22.87
C ALA A 230 13.31 -1.25 24.21
N PRO A 231 12.75 -1.90 25.25
CA PRO A 231 13.48 -2.10 26.51
C PRO A 231 14.80 -2.88 26.33
N ARG A 232 14.82 -3.89 25.44
CA ARG A 232 16.05 -4.67 25.18
C ARG A 232 17.10 -3.86 24.45
N VAL A 233 16.71 -3.14 23.40
CA VAL A 233 17.66 -2.28 22.67
C VAL A 233 18.19 -1.17 23.57
N MET A 234 17.35 -0.56 24.41
CA MET A 234 17.77 0.49 25.36
C MET A 234 18.71 -0.03 26.43
N ALA A 235 18.64 -1.30 26.83
CA ALA A 235 19.60 -1.91 27.73
C ALA A 235 21.02 -1.98 27.15
N GLU A 236 21.13 -2.14 25.82
CA GLU A 236 22.39 -2.26 25.08
C GLU A 236 22.88 -0.93 24.48
N VAL A 237 21.95 -0.02 24.18
CA VAL A 237 22.15 1.31 23.61
C VAL A 237 21.29 2.32 24.39
N PRO A 238 21.74 2.81 25.56
CA PRO A 238 20.87 3.55 26.49
C PRO A 238 20.30 4.86 25.94
N ASN A 239 20.99 5.50 25.00
CA ASN A 239 20.56 6.77 24.39
C ASN A 239 19.67 6.59 23.15
N VAL A 240 19.34 5.36 22.73
CA VAL A 240 18.48 5.13 21.55
C VAL A 240 17.07 5.68 21.79
N LYS A 241 16.48 6.22 20.71
CA LYS A 241 15.10 6.71 20.71
C LYS A 241 14.27 5.95 19.67
N PHE A 242 13.04 5.65 20.04
CA PHE A 242 12.05 5.04 19.15
C PHE A 242 11.02 6.08 18.74
N LEU A 243 10.80 6.21 17.44
CA LEU A 243 9.88 7.16 16.84
C LEU A 243 8.80 6.43 16.03
N ALA A 244 7.53 6.71 16.30
CA ALA A 244 6.41 6.25 15.51
C ALA A 244 5.82 7.41 14.70
N ILE A 245 5.82 7.26 13.37
CA ILE A 245 5.29 8.23 12.42
C ILE A 245 3.97 7.72 11.87
N GLY A 246 2.91 8.53 11.95
CA GLY A 246 1.64 8.24 11.31
C GLY A 246 0.43 8.77 12.03
N LYS A 247 -0.73 8.67 11.38
CA LYS A 247 -1.98 9.19 11.93
C LYS A 247 -2.36 8.44 13.19
N ILE A 248 -2.50 9.17 14.29
CA ILE A 248 -2.92 8.64 15.60
C ILE A 248 -4.46 8.64 15.63
N PRO A 249 -5.12 7.51 15.94
CA PRO A 249 -6.57 7.48 16.09
C PRO A 249 -7.02 8.17 17.38
N PRO A 250 -8.27 8.71 17.41
CA PRO A 250 -8.85 9.22 18.64
C PRO A 250 -8.86 8.15 19.75
N GLY A 251 -8.50 8.54 20.97
CA GLY A 251 -8.46 7.62 22.12
C GLY A 251 -7.25 6.70 22.18
N PHE A 252 -6.27 6.86 21.29
CA PHE A 252 -5.01 6.14 21.38
C PHE A 252 -4.18 6.65 22.56
N SER A 253 -3.78 5.74 23.44
CA SER A 253 -2.89 6.06 24.57
C SER A 253 -1.43 5.92 24.15
N PRO A 254 -0.57 6.92 24.44
CA PRO A 254 0.86 6.80 24.19
C PRO A 254 1.44 5.54 24.85
N LEU A 255 2.36 4.88 24.16
CA LEU A 255 3.03 3.69 24.64
C LEU A 255 4.40 4.07 25.24
N PRO A 256 4.85 3.38 26.33
CA PRO A 256 6.19 3.58 26.87
C PRO A 256 7.28 3.42 25.80
N HIS A 257 8.39 4.12 25.98
CA HIS A 257 9.59 4.05 25.14
C HIS A 257 9.44 4.53 23.68
N ILE A 258 8.23 4.96 23.27
CA ILE A 258 7.97 5.40 21.90
C ILE A 258 7.51 6.86 21.89
N GLN A 259 8.15 7.70 21.09
CA GLN A 259 7.67 9.04 20.79
C GLN A 259 6.80 8.99 19.51
N PHE A 260 5.70 9.75 19.51
CA PHE A 260 4.75 9.79 18.39
C PHE A 260 4.75 11.17 17.76
N THR A 261 4.98 11.25 16.42
CA THR A 261 4.91 12.52 15.69
C THR A 261 3.50 12.91 15.28
N GLY A 262 2.58 11.95 15.21
CA GLY A 262 1.36 12.12 14.44
C GLY A 262 1.59 12.05 12.93
N PHE A 263 0.68 12.60 12.15
CA PHE A 263 0.81 12.68 10.69
C PHE A 263 1.89 13.69 10.32
N VAL A 264 2.80 13.30 9.43
CA VAL A 264 3.86 14.13 8.86
C VAL A 264 3.65 14.21 7.35
N GLU A 265 3.67 15.43 6.78
CA GLU A 265 3.46 15.63 5.33
C GLU A 265 4.59 15.04 4.50
N ASP A 266 5.84 15.25 4.91
CA ASP A 266 7.03 14.69 4.27
C ASP A 266 7.73 13.71 5.22
N ALA A 267 7.30 12.44 5.18
CA ALA A 267 7.93 11.40 5.97
C ALA A 267 9.38 11.13 5.51
N ALA A 268 9.71 11.40 4.25
CA ALA A 268 11.05 11.17 3.70
C ALA A 268 12.12 11.93 4.47
N GLU A 269 11.83 13.18 4.88
CA GLU A 269 12.77 13.97 5.68
C GLU A 269 13.10 13.30 7.02
N VAL A 270 12.10 12.80 7.71
CA VAL A 270 12.29 12.13 9.01
C VAL A 270 12.98 10.79 8.84
N LEU A 271 12.56 10.01 7.84
CA LEU A 271 13.17 8.71 7.54
C LEU A 271 14.65 8.85 7.18
N ALA A 272 15.02 9.83 6.35
CA ALA A 272 16.41 10.07 5.96
C ALA A 272 17.35 10.43 7.14
N THR A 273 16.79 10.80 8.29
CA THR A 273 17.56 11.08 9.52
C THR A 273 17.54 9.92 10.52
N SER A 274 16.88 8.82 10.19
CA SER A 274 16.76 7.63 11.06
C SER A 274 17.93 6.68 10.83
N ASP A 275 18.32 5.97 11.87
CA ASP A 275 19.44 5.04 11.84
C ASP A 275 18.99 3.61 11.51
N VAL A 276 17.76 3.21 11.91
CA VAL A 276 17.17 1.90 11.59
C VAL A 276 15.67 2.04 11.37
N GLY A 277 15.15 1.50 10.27
CA GLY A 277 13.71 1.33 10.01
C GLY A 277 13.21 -0.03 10.50
N ILE A 278 12.06 -0.08 11.16
CA ILE A 278 11.54 -1.34 11.71
C ILE A 278 10.11 -1.66 11.25
N ALA A 279 9.86 -2.96 11.03
CA ALA A 279 8.54 -3.46 10.66
C ALA A 279 8.21 -4.81 11.34
N PRO A 280 8.00 -4.86 12.67
CA PRO A 280 7.68 -6.08 13.42
C PRO A 280 6.20 -6.46 13.25
N LEU A 281 5.79 -6.79 12.03
CA LEU A 281 4.41 -7.10 11.67
C LEU A 281 4.16 -8.61 11.74
N HIS A 282 3.17 -9.04 12.49
CA HIS A 282 2.80 -10.46 12.60
C HIS A 282 1.64 -10.83 11.66
N HIS A 283 0.92 -9.84 11.12
CA HIS A 283 -0.24 -10.03 10.27
C HIS A 283 -0.30 -9.00 9.13
N GLY A 284 -1.03 -9.34 8.10
CA GLY A 284 -1.35 -8.49 6.97
C GLY A 284 -1.04 -9.16 5.63
N SER A 285 -1.45 -8.54 4.53
CA SER A 285 -1.22 -8.99 3.16
C SER A 285 -0.67 -7.85 2.31
N GLY A 286 -0.17 -8.16 1.13
CA GLY A 286 0.37 -7.19 0.16
C GLY A 286 1.76 -6.66 0.50
N THR A 287 2.38 -5.96 -0.43
CA THR A 287 3.71 -5.35 -0.28
C THR A 287 3.67 -4.21 0.75
N ARG A 288 4.59 -4.22 1.70
CA ARG A 288 4.67 -3.20 2.76
C ARG A 288 5.35 -1.94 2.26
N LEU A 289 4.57 -0.91 1.92
CA LEU A 289 5.08 0.38 1.44
C LEU A 289 6.15 0.97 2.37
N LYS A 290 5.96 0.88 3.69
CA LYS A 290 6.92 1.39 4.68
C LYS A 290 8.33 0.82 4.50
N ILE A 291 8.45 -0.48 4.16
CA ILE A 291 9.77 -1.09 3.94
C ILE A 291 10.40 -0.51 2.69
N LEU A 292 9.65 -0.37 1.59
CA LEU A 292 10.16 0.28 0.38
C LEU A 292 10.59 1.73 0.62
N GLU A 293 9.87 2.46 1.48
CA GLU A 293 10.22 3.82 1.88
C GLU A 293 11.53 3.85 2.69
N TYR A 294 11.71 2.94 3.66
CA TYR A 294 12.98 2.78 4.39
C TYR A 294 14.14 2.45 3.45
N LEU A 295 13.97 1.45 2.60
CA LEU A 295 14.97 1.04 1.62
C LEU A 295 15.34 2.19 0.67
N SER A 296 14.36 3.00 0.24
CA SER A 296 14.59 4.17 -0.62
C SER A 296 15.40 5.25 0.07
N CYS A 297 15.21 5.45 1.38
CA CYS A 297 16.06 6.33 2.19
C CYS A 297 17.48 5.79 2.34
N GLY A 298 17.71 4.50 2.08
CA GLY A 298 18.98 3.83 2.30
C GLY A 298 19.30 3.64 3.78
N ILE A 299 18.30 3.53 4.64
CA ILE A 299 18.46 3.12 6.03
C ILE A 299 18.32 1.60 6.14
N PRO A 300 19.10 0.94 7.00
CA PRO A 300 18.97 -0.50 7.22
C PRO A 300 17.60 -0.81 7.82
N VAL A 301 17.06 -1.98 7.46
CA VAL A 301 15.70 -2.38 7.86
C VAL A 301 15.74 -3.68 8.64
N VAL A 302 15.05 -3.72 9.78
CA VAL A 302 14.72 -4.96 10.49
C VAL A 302 13.23 -5.23 10.32
N SER A 303 12.88 -6.42 9.90
CA SER A 303 11.49 -6.83 9.64
C SER A 303 11.23 -8.26 10.09
N THR A 304 9.97 -8.61 10.31
CA THR A 304 9.55 -10.00 10.34
C THR A 304 9.45 -10.57 8.92
N SER A 305 9.43 -11.89 8.79
CA SER A 305 9.15 -12.57 7.52
C SER A 305 7.82 -12.14 6.91
N VAL A 306 6.79 -11.92 7.75
CA VAL A 306 5.49 -11.36 7.34
C VAL A 306 5.63 -9.91 6.87
N GLY A 307 6.46 -9.12 7.52
CA GLY A 307 6.70 -7.73 7.10
C GLY A 307 7.38 -7.64 5.73
N ALA A 308 8.36 -8.49 5.46
CA ALA A 308 9.11 -8.55 4.21
C ALA A 308 8.38 -9.30 3.07
N GLU A 309 7.20 -9.87 3.33
CA GLU A 309 6.47 -10.68 2.36
C GLU A 309 6.19 -9.93 1.05
N GLY A 310 6.48 -10.58 -0.08
CA GLY A 310 6.27 -10.02 -1.43
C GLY A 310 7.36 -9.07 -1.90
N LEU A 311 8.45 -8.89 -1.13
CA LEU A 311 9.63 -8.14 -1.53
C LEU A 311 10.77 -9.08 -1.93
N HIS A 312 11.48 -8.73 -3.00
CA HIS A 312 12.71 -9.45 -3.42
C HIS A 312 13.90 -8.88 -2.64
N VAL A 313 13.99 -9.23 -1.37
CA VAL A 313 15.05 -8.82 -0.44
C VAL A 313 15.89 -10.02 -0.02
N THR A 314 17.13 -9.78 0.38
CA THR A 314 18.05 -10.82 0.87
C THR A 314 18.35 -10.54 2.34
N ASP A 315 18.02 -11.52 3.19
CA ASP A 315 18.29 -11.47 4.63
C ASP A 315 19.80 -11.36 4.90
N GLY A 316 20.14 -10.53 5.90
CA GLY A 316 21.53 -10.23 6.26
C GLY A 316 22.27 -9.32 5.25
N GLN A 317 21.60 -8.86 4.17
CA GLN A 317 22.19 -8.00 3.15
C GLN A 317 21.36 -6.73 2.92
N SER A 318 20.19 -6.84 2.29
CA SER A 318 19.31 -5.70 2.00
C SER A 318 18.23 -5.48 3.05
N ILE A 319 18.01 -6.46 3.91
CA ILE A 319 17.10 -6.44 5.05
C ILE A 319 17.61 -7.42 6.11
N PHE A 320 17.19 -7.26 7.35
CA PHE A 320 17.43 -8.21 8.44
C PHE A 320 16.10 -8.78 8.90
N ILE A 321 15.95 -10.10 8.87
CA ILE A 321 14.69 -10.78 9.18
C ILE A 321 14.79 -11.46 10.54
N ALA A 322 13.85 -11.13 11.42
CA ALA A 322 13.70 -11.78 12.72
C ALA A 322 12.21 -11.85 13.10
N ASP A 323 11.69 -13.04 13.34
CA ASP A 323 10.29 -13.23 13.73
C ASP A 323 10.12 -13.24 15.26
N ASP A 324 11.15 -13.63 16.01
CA ASP A 324 11.17 -13.54 17.47
C ASP A 324 11.52 -12.11 17.91
N PRO A 325 10.76 -11.49 18.84
CA PRO A 325 11.02 -10.13 19.29
C PRO A 325 12.37 -9.90 19.99
N GLN A 326 13.00 -10.96 20.54
CA GLN A 326 14.32 -10.85 21.16
C GLN A 326 15.40 -10.82 20.11
N GLU A 327 15.32 -11.70 19.10
CA GLU A 327 16.20 -11.68 17.92
C GLU A 327 16.03 -10.38 17.15
N PHE A 328 14.79 -9.87 17.02
CA PHE A 328 14.49 -8.59 16.40
C PHE A 328 15.24 -7.42 17.09
N ALA A 329 15.20 -7.38 18.42
CA ALA A 329 15.94 -6.40 19.21
C ALA A 329 17.46 -6.55 19.04
N ALA A 330 17.98 -7.79 18.98
CA ALA A 330 19.40 -8.06 18.75
C ALA A 330 19.86 -7.57 17.38
N GLN A 331 19.06 -7.75 16.31
CA GLN A 331 19.37 -7.22 14.98
C GLN A 331 19.43 -5.67 14.97
N ILE A 332 18.48 -5.00 15.61
CA ILE A 332 18.53 -3.53 15.76
C ILE A 332 19.83 -3.11 16.48
N THR A 333 20.15 -3.75 17.59
CA THR A 333 21.35 -3.44 18.38
C THR A 333 22.62 -3.66 17.57
N HIS A 334 22.68 -4.75 16.79
CA HIS A 334 23.82 -5.04 15.91
C HIS A 334 24.01 -3.94 14.87
N LEU A 335 22.94 -3.53 14.18
CA LEU A 335 22.98 -2.45 13.20
C LEU A 335 23.40 -1.10 13.83
N LEU A 336 22.91 -0.79 15.03
CA LEU A 336 23.28 0.46 15.72
C LEU A 336 24.75 0.49 16.19
N LYS A 337 25.34 -0.68 16.48
CA LYS A 337 26.74 -0.83 16.96
C LYS A 337 27.73 -1.01 15.81
N ASP A 338 27.29 -1.38 14.60
CA ASP A 338 28.14 -1.59 13.43
C ASP A 338 27.77 -0.62 12.27
N PRO A 339 28.36 0.58 12.23
CA PRO A 339 28.11 1.56 11.17
C PRO A 339 28.46 1.07 9.76
N ALA A 340 29.45 0.17 9.62
CA ALA A 340 29.86 -0.36 8.33
C ALA A 340 28.79 -1.31 7.77
N LEU A 341 28.27 -2.20 8.62
CA LEU A 341 27.15 -3.08 8.28
C LEU A 341 25.90 -2.27 7.93
N SER A 342 25.55 -1.26 8.75
CA SER A 342 24.41 -0.38 8.51
C SER A 342 24.48 0.33 7.16
N LEU A 343 25.65 0.88 6.83
CA LEU A 343 25.86 1.56 5.55
C LEU A 343 25.75 0.58 4.37
N ALA A 344 26.36 -0.60 4.48
CA ALA A 344 26.29 -1.64 3.45
C ALA A 344 24.84 -2.13 3.23
N ALA A 345 24.11 -2.40 4.31
CA ALA A 345 22.72 -2.82 4.27
C ALA A 345 21.80 -1.74 3.67
N GLY A 346 21.99 -0.49 4.07
CA GLY A 346 21.26 0.65 3.51
C GLY A 346 21.50 0.83 2.02
N ALA A 347 22.74 0.68 1.56
CA ALA A 347 23.10 0.74 0.14
C ALA A 347 22.45 -0.42 -0.66
N ALA A 348 22.54 -1.65 -0.15
CA ALA A 348 21.92 -2.81 -0.77
C ALA A 348 20.39 -2.67 -0.82
N GLY A 349 19.78 -2.16 0.26
CA GLY A 349 18.35 -1.88 0.32
C GLY A 349 17.90 -0.85 -0.72
N ARG A 350 18.68 0.22 -0.92
CA ARG A 350 18.40 1.24 -1.94
C ARG A 350 18.42 0.67 -3.36
N GLU A 351 19.32 -0.26 -3.67
CA GLU A 351 19.32 -0.93 -4.98
C GLU A 351 18.03 -1.78 -5.17
N VAL A 352 17.57 -2.46 -4.12
CA VAL A 352 16.27 -3.17 -4.16
C VAL A 352 15.15 -2.19 -4.43
N ALA A 353 15.08 -1.06 -3.71
CA ALA A 353 14.01 -0.07 -3.87
C ALA A 353 13.88 0.46 -5.29
N LYS A 354 15.00 0.61 -6.03
CA LYS A 354 15.00 1.01 -7.44
C LYS A 354 14.21 0.08 -8.36
N SER A 355 14.11 -1.21 -8.00
CA SER A 355 13.28 -2.16 -8.76
C SER A 355 11.80 -1.97 -8.53
N TYR A 356 11.42 -1.33 -7.42
CA TYR A 356 10.06 -1.01 -7.02
C TYR A 356 9.68 0.45 -7.30
N ASP A 357 10.45 1.17 -8.12
CA ASP A 357 10.07 2.52 -8.53
C ASP A 357 8.76 2.50 -9.34
N TRP A 358 7.81 3.37 -8.97
CA TRP A 358 6.50 3.46 -9.63
C TRP A 358 6.60 3.66 -11.14
N LYS A 359 7.64 4.33 -11.62
CA LYS A 359 7.88 4.52 -13.05
C LYS A 359 8.13 3.18 -13.74
N LYS A 360 9.02 2.35 -13.20
CA LYS A 360 9.34 1.02 -13.76
C LYS A 360 8.14 0.09 -13.72
N ILE A 361 7.38 0.12 -12.61
CA ILE A 361 6.16 -0.69 -12.46
C ILE A 361 5.13 -0.27 -13.52
N ALA A 362 4.93 1.03 -13.72
CA ALA A 362 3.98 1.53 -14.71
C ALA A 362 4.43 1.24 -16.15
N GLU A 363 5.73 1.33 -16.46
CA GLU A 363 6.28 0.97 -17.77
C GLU A 363 6.06 -0.52 -18.08
N LYS A 364 6.29 -1.41 -17.10
CA LYS A 364 6.00 -2.84 -17.23
C LYS A 364 4.50 -3.08 -17.43
N LEU A 365 3.66 -2.48 -16.60
CA LEU A 365 2.19 -2.60 -16.71
C LEU A 365 1.68 -2.11 -18.09
N GLN A 366 2.24 -1.03 -18.62
CA GLN A 366 1.94 -0.56 -19.96
C GLN A 366 2.30 -1.61 -21.03
N ALA A 367 3.47 -2.25 -20.90
CA ALA A 367 3.88 -3.30 -21.83
C ALA A 367 2.93 -4.50 -21.77
N ASP A 368 2.53 -4.93 -20.56
CA ASP A 368 1.57 -6.01 -20.35
C ASP A 368 0.21 -5.68 -20.96
N TYR A 369 -0.28 -4.44 -20.83
CA TYR A 369 -1.52 -3.99 -21.47
C TYR A 369 -1.43 -3.97 -22.98
N LYS A 370 -0.32 -3.48 -23.56
CA LYS A 370 -0.11 -3.48 -25.01
C LYS A 370 -0.09 -4.88 -25.58
N ASN A 371 0.62 -5.80 -24.95
CA ASN A 371 0.67 -7.20 -25.39
C ASN A 371 -0.72 -7.84 -25.35
N PHE A 372 -1.45 -7.66 -24.26
CA PHE A 372 -2.81 -8.15 -24.15
C PHE A 372 -3.76 -7.58 -25.23
N LEU A 373 -3.68 -6.29 -25.51
CA LEU A 373 -4.53 -5.65 -26.55
C LEU A 373 -4.17 -6.16 -27.96
N LEU A 374 -2.88 -6.42 -28.24
CA LEU A 374 -2.45 -7.00 -29.52
C LEU A 374 -2.91 -8.46 -29.70
N GLU A 375 -2.94 -9.25 -28.64
CA GLU A 375 -3.43 -10.64 -28.67
C GLU A 375 -4.96 -10.71 -28.89
N LYS A 376 -5.67 -9.64 -28.55
CA LYS A 376 -7.14 -9.57 -28.64
C LYS A 376 -7.64 -8.94 -29.93
N ALA A 377 -6.79 -8.21 -30.66
CA ALA A 377 -7.09 -7.57 -31.94
C ALA A 377 -7.03 -8.57 -33.09
#